data_a62b240760ba86a665b7541e42d531c8
#
_entry.id   a62b240760ba86a665b7541e42d531c8
#
_cell.length_a   1.000
_cell.length_b   1.000
_cell.length_c   1.000
_cell.angle_alpha   90.00
_cell.angle_beta   90.00
_cell.angle_gamma   90.00
#
_symmetry.space_group_name_H-M   'P 1'
#
loop_
_entity.id
_entity.type
_entity.pdbx_description
1 polymer ?
#
loop_
_entity_poly.entity_id
_entity_poly.type
_entity_poly.pdbx_seq_one_letter_code
_entity_poly.pdbx_strand_id
1 'polypeptide(L)' 'MRYTYKVFELGPEVLDPKTNEIHVNVGESKQMEAMSLKKLQRKLDPKKKYHIEYRNKKNNYISRTIEGRYNGWSS' A
#
# COMPACT_ATOMS: atom_id res chain seq x y z
N MET A 1 -8.60 -19.04 -0.33
CA MET A 1 -8.37 -18.36 0.95
C MET A 1 -8.14 -16.87 0.73
N ARG A 2 -8.84 -16.04 1.46
CA ARG A 2 -8.70 -14.59 1.32
C ARG A 2 -7.92 -14.02 2.48
N TYR A 3 -7.13 -13.00 2.19
CA TYR A 3 -6.42 -12.24 3.21
C TYR A 3 -7.08 -10.89 3.39
N THR A 4 -7.11 -10.42 4.63
CA THR A 4 -7.59 -9.09 4.94
C THR A 4 -6.41 -8.13 4.98
N TYR A 5 -6.48 -7.09 4.17
CA TYR A 5 -5.44 -6.06 4.06
C TYR A 5 -5.94 -4.76 4.63
N LYS A 6 -5.13 -4.13 5.44
CA LYS A 6 -5.37 -2.76 5.88
C LYS A 6 -4.60 -1.85 4.95
N VAL A 7 -5.31 -1.03 4.20
CA VAL A 7 -4.73 -0.22 3.13
C VAL A 7 -4.81 1.25 3.48
N PHE A 8 -3.65 1.90 3.47
CA PHE A 8 -3.55 3.34 3.71
C PHE A 8 -3.13 4.02 2.41
N GLU A 9 -3.89 5.02 1.98
CA GLU A 9 -3.51 5.82 0.83
C GLU A 9 -2.45 6.83 1.24
N LEU A 10 -1.31 6.82 0.54
CA LEU A 10 -0.21 7.74 0.80
C LEU A 10 -0.36 8.99 -0.04
N GLY A 11 -0.24 10.14 0.61
CA GLY A 11 -0.23 11.42 -0.08
C GLY A 11 1.11 11.74 -0.71
N PRO A 12 1.26 12.94 -1.28
CA PRO A 12 2.51 13.35 -1.89
C PRO A 12 3.63 13.48 -0.85
N GLU A 13 4.85 13.24 -1.29
CA GLU A 13 6.02 13.46 -0.46
C GLU A 13 6.28 14.96 -0.35
N VAL A 14 6.52 15.42 0.86
CA VAL A 14 6.82 16.82 1.14
C VAL A 14 8.16 16.89 1.84
N LEU A 15 9.08 17.68 1.28
CA LEU A 15 10.37 17.94 1.88
C LEU A 15 10.24 19.04 2.92
N ASP A 16 10.65 18.74 4.14
CA ASP A 16 10.73 19.74 5.20
C ASP A 16 12.03 20.52 5.04
N PRO A 17 11.98 21.83 4.73
CA PRO A 17 13.20 22.61 4.52
C PRO A 17 14.02 22.83 5.79
N LYS A 18 13.41 22.67 6.96
CA LYS A 18 14.11 22.88 8.23
C LYS A 18 14.95 21.69 8.64
N THR A 19 14.42 20.49 8.46
CA THR A 19 15.09 19.26 8.89
C THR A 19 15.69 18.48 7.73
N ASN A 20 15.34 18.88 6.50
CA ASN A 20 15.72 18.17 5.28
C ASN A 20 15.19 16.73 5.24
N GLU A 21 14.11 16.47 5.94
CA GLU A 21 13.45 15.17 5.96
C GLU A 21 12.28 15.15 5.00
N ILE A 22 12.00 13.97 4.46
CA ILE A 22 10.85 13.76 3.59
C ILE A 22 9.71 13.22 4.43
N HIS A 23 8.55 13.90 4.38
CA HIS A 23 7.34 13.48 5.06
C HIS A 23 6.30 13.05 4.05
N VAL A 24 5.59 11.98 4.37
CA VAL A 24 4.49 11.47 3.55
C VAL A 24 3.22 11.50 4.39
N ASN A 25 2.19 12.15 3.87
CA ASN A 25 0.90 12.14 4.53
C ASN A 25 0.21 10.79 4.34
N VAL A 26 -0.28 10.23 5.44
CA VAL A 26 -1.00 8.96 5.41
C VAL A 26 -2.49 9.26 5.53
N GLY A 27 -3.26 8.83 4.54
CA GLY A 27 -4.69 9.03 4.53
C GLY A 27 -5.43 7.98 5.37
N GLU A 28 -6.75 7.96 5.23
CA GLU A 28 -7.57 7.01 5.97
C GLU A 28 -7.29 5.58 5.54
N SER A 29 -7.39 4.66 6.49
CA SER A 29 -7.24 3.24 6.20
C SER A 29 -8.56 2.65 5.72
N LYS A 30 -8.45 1.71 4.79
CA LYS A 30 -9.57 0.90 4.34
C LYS A 30 -9.22 -0.56 4.54
N GLN A 31 -10.21 -1.34 4.91
CA GLN A 31 -10.05 -2.78 5.01
C GLN A 31 -10.50 -3.40 3.69
N MET A 32 -9.62 -4.16 3.06
CA MET A 32 -9.90 -4.79 1.79
C MET A 32 -9.53 -6.27 1.85
N GLU A 33 -10.27 -7.08 1.14
CA GLU A 33 -10.00 -8.51 1.06
C GLU A 33 -9.54 -8.88 -0.35
N ALA A 34 -8.55 -9.74 -0.46
CA ALA A 34 -8.09 -10.26 -1.73
C ALA A 34 -7.42 -11.61 -1.52
N MET A 35 -7.38 -12.41 -2.57
CA MET A 35 -6.74 -13.72 -2.52
C MET A 35 -5.23 -13.63 -2.61
N SER A 36 -4.70 -12.55 -3.15
CA SER A 36 -3.26 -12.32 -3.26
C SER A 36 -2.97 -10.83 -3.34
N LEU A 37 -1.71 -10.47 -3.12
CA LEU A 37 -1.27 -9.09 -3.22
C LEU A 37 -1.46 -8.54 -4.63
N LYS A 38 -1.21 -9.35 -5.65
CA LYS A 38 -1.45 -8.94 -7.04
C LYS A 38 -2.90 -8.57 -7.29
N LYS A 39 -3.82 -9.36 -6.77
CA LYS A 39 -5.25 -9.09 -6.92
C LYS A 39 -5.67 -7.84 -6.16
N LEU A 40 -5.06 -7.60 -5.00
CA LEU A 40 -5.28 -6.38 -4.26
C LEU A 40 -4.83 -5.16 -5.06
N GLN A 41 -3.65 -5.22 -5.65
CA GLN A 41 -3.11 -4.11 -6.44
C GLN A 41 -3.99 -3.75 -7.63
N ARG A 42 -4.66 -4.73 -8.23
CA ARG A 42 -5.60 -4.48 -9.33
C ARG A 42 -6.80 -3.64 -8.93
N LYS A 43 -7.16 -3.66 -7.65
CA LYS A 43 -8.28 -2.88 -7.11
C LYS A 43 -7.88 -1.47 -6.72
N LEU A 44 -6.59 -1.17 -6.70
CA LEU A 44 -6.06 0.11 -6.27
C LEU A 44 -5.81 1.03 -7.47
N ASP A 45 -5.74 2.34 -7.18
CA ASP A 45 -5.46 3.32 -8.23
C ASP A 45 -4.00 3.20 -8.68
N PRO A 46 -3.75 2.97 -9.98
CA PRO A 46 -2.39 2.79 -10.48
C PRO A 46 -1.51 4.03 -10.35
N LYS A 47 -2.08 5.18 -10.12
CA LYS A 47 -1.34 6.43 -10.00
C LYS A 47 -0.95 6.77 -8.55
N LYS A 48 -1.39 5.95 -7.59
CA LYS A 48 -1.19 6.23 -6.19
C LYS A 48 -0.32 5.18 -5.52
N LYS A 49 0.30 5.58 -4.42
CA LYS A 49 1.05 4.67 -3.57
C LYS A 49 0.23 4.35 -2.33
N TYR A 50 0.41 3.15 -1.81
CA TYR A 50 -0.33 2.69 -0.64
C TYR A 50 0.61 2.00 0.33
N HIS A 51 0.33 2.16 1.61
CA HIS A 51 0.95 1.36 2.65
C HIS A 51 -0.05 0.30 3.05
N ILE A 52 0.36 -0.97 3.04
CA ILE A 52 -0.51 -2.08 3.41
C ILE A 52 0.06 -2.84 4.59
N GLU A 53 -0.85 -3.36 5.40
CA GLU A 53 -0.53 -4.21 6.53
C GLU A 53 -1.43 -5.43 6.50
N TYR A 54 -0.85 -6.61 6.68
CA TYR A 54 -1.62 -7.85 6.66
C TYR A 54 -0.88 -8.97 7.38
N ARG A 55 -1.57 -10.08 7.59
CA ARG A 55 -0.95 -11.29 8.13
C ARG A 55 -0.90 -12.36 7.05
N ASN A 56 0.25 -13.01 6.93
CA ASN A 56 0.43 -14.10 5.96
C ASN A 56 -0.09 -15.43 6.51
N LYS A 57 0.09 -16.51 5.74
CA LYS A 57 -0.34 -17.84 6.15
C LYS A 57 0.25 -18.31 7.47
N LYS A 58 1.47 -17.88 7.78
CA LYS A 58 2.16 -18.24 9.01
C LYS A 58 1.77 -17.34 10.19
N ASN A 59 0.78 -16.48 9.98
CA ASN A 59 0.31 -15.52 10.97
C ASN A 59 1.35 -14.47 11.33
N ASN A 60 2.31 -14.22 10.46
CA ASN A 60 3.27 -13.15 10.62
C ASN A 60 2.70 -11.84 10.11
N TYR A 61 2.90 -10.78 10.87
CA TYR A 61 2.47 -9.45 10.51
C TYR A 61 3.44 -8.85 9.47
N ILE A 62 2.89 -8.44 8.34
CA ILE A 62 3.69 -7.89 7.24
C ILE A 62 3.22 -6.48 6.94
N SER A 63 4.17 -5.58 6.78
CA SER A 63 3.94 -4.18 6.44
C SER A 63 4.74 -3.85 5.19
N ARG A 64 4.08 -3.33 4.17
CA ARG A 64 4.73 -3.00 2.89
C ARG A 64 4.17 -1.71 2.31
N THR A 65 5.02 -1.02 1.56
CA THR A 65 4.59 0.10 0.72
C THR A 65 4.54 -0.41 -0.72
N ILE A 66 3.40 -0.24 -1.37
CA ILE A 66 3.20 -0.71 -2.74
C ILE A 66 2.60 0.40 -3.60
N GLU A 67 2.78 0.28 -4.90
CA GLU A 67 2.04 1.08 -5.86
C GLU A 67 0.76 0.34 -6.21
N GLY A 68 -0.30 1.08 -6.51
CA GLY A 68 -1.56 0.47 -6.92
C GLY A 68 -1.45 -0.30 -8.23
N ARG A 69 -0.39 -0.03 -8.99
CA ARG A 69 -0.14 -0.69 -10.26
C ARG A 69 0.83 -1.86 -10.09
N TYR A 70 0.50 -2.95 -10.70
CA TYR A 70 1.41 -4.10 -10.76
C TYR A 70 2.38 -3.91 -11.94
N ASN A 71 3.67 -3.88 -11.65
CA ASN A 71 4.70 -3.53 -12.65
C ASN A 71 4.71 -4.42 -13.89
N GLY A 72 4.37 -5.68 -13.74
CA GLY A 72 4.37 -6.60 -14.86
C GLY A 72 3.36 -6.31 -15.94
N TRP A 73 2.40 -5.42 -15.67
CA TRP A 73 1.34 -5.14 -16.62
C TRP A 73 1.72 -4.18 -17.71
N SER A 74 2.69 -3.36 -17.44
CA SER A 74 3.07 -2.29 -18.36
C SER A 74 4.11 -2.73 -19.38
N SER A 75 4.60 -3.90 -19.24
CA SER A 75 5.59 -4.45 -20.17
C SER A 75 4.94 -5.16 -21.33
#